data_5be0684bca42e9ca11a9a989ff10c1a2
#
_entry.id   5be0684bca42e9ca11a9a989ff10c1a2
#
_cell.length_a   1.000
_cell.length_b   1.000
_cell.length_c   1.000
_cell.angle_alpha   90.00
_cell.angle_beta   90.00
_cell.angle_gamma   90.00
#
_symmetry.space_group_name_H-M   'P 1'
#
loop_
_entity.id
_entity.type
_entity.pdbx_description
1 polymer ?
#
loop_
_entity_poly.entity_id
_entity_poly.type
_entity_poly.pdbx_seq_one_letter_code
_entity_poly.pdbx_strand_id
1 'polypeptide(L)'
;MAKVIHSMIRVRDLDASMKFYETAFGLKSADRFDFDGFTLVYLRNPESDFEIELTWNHGRAEPYTHGDGYGHVAVTVPDLDAEHRRFVERGLNPNPIKEFQRDGALMARFFFVQDPDGYKIEVLQEHGRYR
;
A
#
# COMPACT_ATOMS: atom_id res chain seq x y z
N MET A 1 5.02 -26.56 3.18
CA MET A 1 4.58 -25.46 2.29
C MET A 1 4.28 -24.25 3.15
N ALA A 2 4.75 -23.08 2.75
CA ALA A 2 4.56 -21.84 3.53
C ALA A 2 3.39 -21.03 2.97
N LYS A 3 2.64 -20.35 3.85
CA LYS A 3 1.61 -19.40 3.49
C LYS A 3 2.15 -17.98 3.75
N VAL A 4 2.09 -17.12 2.74
CA VAL A 4 2.47 -15.70 2.90
C VAL A 4 1.36 -14.98 3.66
N ILE A 5 1.70 -14.29 4.77
CA ILE A 5 0.71 -13.71 5.67
C ILE A 5 0.80 -12.18 5.79
N HIS A 6 1.99 -11.60 5.71
CA HIS A 6 2.12 -10.15 5.77
C HIS A 6 3.42 -9.66 5.11
N SER A 7 3.45 -8.36 4.83
CA SER A 7 4.66 -7.62 4.47
C SER A 7 4.80 -6.46 5.46
N MET A 8 6.01 -6.19 5.93
CA MET A 8 6.26 -5.17 6.96
C MET A 8 6.99 -3.96 6.37
N ILE A 9 6.53 -2.78 6.79
CA ILE A 9 7.23 -1.52 6.50
C ILE A 9 7.42 -0.73 7.80
N ARG A 10 8.48 0.09 7.85
CA ARG A 10 8.76 0.99 8.97
C ARG A 10 8.21 2.37 8.68
N VAL A 11 7.51 2.95 9.64
CA VAL A 11 6.84 4.25 9.49
C VAL A 11 7.31 5.22 10.57
N ARG A 12 7.39 6.52 10.22
CA ARG A 12 7.79 7.55 11.18
C ARG A 12 6.63 8.12 11.97
N ASP A 13 5.47 8.23 11.33
CA ASP A 13 4.24 8.76 11.91
C ASP A 13 3.14 7.72 11.76
N LEU A 14 2.90 6.97 12.83
CA LEU A 14 1.96 5.85 12.80
C LEU A 14 0.55 6.31 12.43
N ASP A 15 0.08 7.42 13.01
CA ASP A 15 -1.28 7.91 12.76
C ASP A 15 -1.45 8.36 11.31
N ALA A 16 -0.46 9.04 10.75
CA ALA A 16 -0.49 9.44 9.34
C ALA A 16 -0.53 8.23 8.41
N SER A 17 0.26 7.21 8.69
CA SER A 17 0.28 5.98 7.88
C SER A 17 -1.02 5.20 8.00
N MET A 18 -1.56 5.05 9.21
CA MET A 18 -2.85 4.37 9.41
C MET A 18 -3.97 5.08 8.66
N LYS A 19 -3.99 6.42 8.73
CA LYS A 19 -4.99 7.23 8.01
C LYS A 19 -4.86 7.07 6.50
N PHE A 20 -3.64 7.06 5.98
CA PHE A 20 -3.40 6.87 4.56
C PHE A 20 -3.94 5.53 4.07
N TYR A 21 -3.57 4.44 4.73
CA TYR A 21 -3.98 3.10 4.31
C TYR A 21 -5.49 2.88 4.45
N GLU A 22 -6.11 3.46 5.45
CA GLU A 22 -7.57 3.42 5.59
C GLU A 22 -8.25 4.22 4.47
N THR A 23 -7.80 5.44 4.21
CA THR A 23 -8.37 6.31 3.17
C THR A 23 -8.17 5.74 1.78
N ALA A 24 -6.97 5.23 1.48
CA ALA A 24 -6.63 4.73 0.16
C ALA A 24 -7.27 3.37 -0.13
N PHE A 25 -7.21 2.43 0.82
CA PHE A 25 -7.50 1.03 0.55
C PHE A 25 -8.47 0.39 1.54
N GLY A 26 -9.02 1.14 2.48
CA GLY A 26 -9.88 0.58 3.52
C GLY A 26 -9.16 -0.39 4.45
N LEU A 27 -7.82 -0.32 4.51
CA LEU A 27 -7.02 -1.16 5.38
C LEU A 27 -7.02 -0.58 6.79
N LYS A 28 -7.67 -1.27 7.70
CA LYS A 28 -7.84 -0.85 9.09
C LYS A 28 -7.04 -1.73 10.03
N SER A 29 -6.76 -1.21 11.22
CA SER A 29 -6.09 -1.98 12.26
C SER A 29 -6.89 -3.22 12.64
N ALA A 30 -6.34 -4.41 12.34
CA ALA A 30 -6.85 -5.68 12.79
C ALA A 30 -6.28 -6.04 14.17
N ASP A 31 -5.01 -5.69 14.40
CA ASP A 31 -4.31 -5.90 15.67
C ASP A 31 -3.29 -4.80 15.89
N ARG A 32 -3.04 -4.48 17.18
CA ARG A 32 -2.02 -3.53 17.59
C ARG A 32 -1.33 -4.03 18.85
N PHE A 33 0.01 -3.96 18.85
CA PHE A 33 0.82 -4.35 20.00
C PHE A 33 1.83 -3.26 20.32
N ASP A 34 1.71 -2.68 21.52
CA ASP A 34 2.62 -1.65 22.00
C ASP A 34 3.69 -2.31 22.88
N PHE A 35 4.96 -2.06 22.52
CA PHE A 35 6.13 -2.53 23.26
C PHE A 35 6.95 -1.35 23.75
N ASP A 36 7.92 -1.61 24.60
CA ASP A 36 8.90 -0.59 24.97
C ASP A 36 9.75 -0.27 23.73
N GLY A 37 9.69 0.98 23.29
CA GLY A 37 10.46 1.49 22.15
C GLY A 37 9.86 1.28 20.77
N PHE A 38 8.82 0.46 20.58
CA PHE A 38 8.19 0.31 19.28
C PHE A 38 6.74 -0.19 19.38
N THR A 39 5.98 0.01 18.31
CA THR A 39 4.59 -0.44 18.17
C THR A 39 4.42 -1.17 16.84
N LEU A 40 3.67 -2.26 16.85
CA LEU A 40 3.27 -3.01 15.67
C LEU A 40 1.78 -2.82 15.42
N VAL A 41 1.39 -2.53 14.18
CA VAL A 41 -0.01 -2.48 13.76
C VAL A 41 -0.16 -3.32 12.50
N TYR A 42 -1.13 -4.23 12.51
CA TYR A 42 -1.45 -5.08 11.36
C TYR A 42 -2.71 -4.54 10.69
N LEU A 43 -2.59 -4.17 9.42
CA LEU A 43 -3.67 -3.56 8.65
C LEU A 43 -4.29 -4.58 7.71
N ARG A 44 -5.62 -4.65 7.68
CA ARG A 44 -6.38 -5.58 6.85
C ARG A 44 -7.72 -4.98 6.42
N ASN A 45 -8.27 -5.48 5.33
CA ASN A 45 -9.65 -5.25 4.93
C ASN A 45 -10.31 -6.60 4.60
N PRO A 46 -11.64 -6.65 4.34
CA PRO A 46 -12.33 -7.92 4.10
C PRO A 46 -11.94 -8.61 2.79
N GLU A 47 -11.19 -7.96 1.90
CA GLU A 47 -10.87 -8.52 0.58
C GLU A 47 -9.85 -9.65 0.63
N SER A 48 -8.97 -9.67 1.64
CA SER A 48 -8.00 -10.75 1.80
C SER A 48 -7.54 -10.89 3.25
N ASP A 49 -6.90 -12.03 3.56
CA ASP A 49 -6.28 -12.26 4.87
C ASP A 49 -4.85 -11.71 4.95
N PHE A 50 -4.28 -11.29 3.82
CA PHE A 50 -2.94 -10.71 3.80
C PHE A 50 -2.94 -9.36 4.49
N GLU A 51 -1.89 -9.10 5.29
CA GLU A 51 -1.81 -7.87 6.08
C GLU A 51 -0.58 -7.04 5.73
N ILE A 52 -0.70 -5.74 5.88
CA ILE A 52 0.45 -4.84 5.92
C ILE A 52 0.77 -4.60 7.38
N GLU A 53 1.97 -4.97 7.80
CA GLU A 53 2.44 -4.71 9.16
C GLU A 53 3.19 -3.38 9.18
N LEU A 54 2.72 -2.44 10.00
CA LEU A 54 3.43 -1.19 10.26
C LEU A 54 4.26 -1.35 11.52
N THR A 55 5.56 -1.08 11.42
CA THR A 55 6.45 -1.00 12.58
C THR A 55 6.80 0.47 12.81
N TRP A 56 6.37 0.98 13.96
CA TRP A 56 6.71 2.33 14.39
C TRP A 56 7.74 2.27 15.51
N ASN A 57 8.98 2.68 15.21
CA ASN A 57 10.04 2.81 16.21
C ASN A 57 9.90 4.19 16.85
N HIS A 58 9.61 4.22 18.15
CA HIS A 58 9.36 5.47 18.87
C HIS A 58 10.60 6.38 18.82
N GLY A 59 10.38 7.68 18.63
CA GLY A 59 11.47 8.65 18.63
C GLY A 59 12.26 8.76 17.32
N ARG A 60 11.95 7.96 16.30
CA ARG A 60 12.58 8.08 14.98
C ARG A 60 12.03 9.30 14.27
N ALA A 61 12.86 10.34 14.07
CA ALA A 61 12.46 11.56 13.38
C ALA A 61 12.90 11.58 11.90
N GLU A 62 14.00 10.90 11.58
CA GLU A 62 14.60 10.94 10.25
C GLU A 62 13.87 10.01 9.25
N PRO A 63 13.81 10.39 7.96
CA PRO A 63 13.29 9.51 6.93
C PRO A 63 14.03 8.18 6.86
N TYR A 64 13.31 7.11 6.52
CA TYR A 64 13.95 5.84 6.21
C TYR A 64 14.53 5.86 4.79
N THR A 65 15.67 5.20 4.61
CA THR A 65 16.26 5.01 3.29
C THR A 65 15.74 3.69 2.72
N HIS A 66 15.08 3.76 1.55
CA HIS A 66 14.57 2.55 0.89
C HIS A 66 15.63 1.85 0.04
N GLY A 67 16.69 2.58 -0.31
CA GLY A 67 17.74 2.07 -1.20
C GLY A 67 17.21 1.83 -2.61
N ASP A 68 17.87 0.95 -3.33
CA ASP A 68 17.50 0.57 -4.69
C ASP A 68 16.87 -0.83 -4.79
N GLY A 69 16.69 -1.49 -3.65
CA GLY A 69 16.16 -2.86 -3.61
C GLY A 69 14.66 -2.96 -3.34
N TYR A 70 14.03 -1.91 -2.77
CA TYR A 70 12.60 -1.92 -2.52
C TYR A 70 11.82 -1.66 -3.81
N GLY A 71 10.82 -2.50 -4.10
CA GLY A 71 9.90 -2.29 -5.20
C GLY A 71 8.61 -1.66 -4.71
N HIS A 72 7.56 -2.48 -4.63
CA HIS A 72 6.23 -2.02 -4.22
C HIS A 72 5.38 -3.18 -3.72
N VAL A 73 4.31 -2.83 -3.02
CA VAL A 73 3.17 -3.72 -2.79
C VAL A 73 2.13 -3.39 -3.84
N ALA A 74 1.40 -4.39 -4.32
CA ALA A 74 0.34 -4.22 -5.31
C ALA A 74 -1.03 -4.56 -4.73
N VAL A 75 -2.03 -3.80 -5.15
CA VAL A 75 -3.45 -4.05 -4.86
C VAL A 75 -4.23 -4.05 -6.17
N THR A 76 -5.36 -4.74 -6.20
CA THR A 76 -6.29 -4.70 -7.35
C THR A 76 -7.57 -3.99 -6.97
N VAL A 77 -8.18 -3.33 -7.96
CA VAL A 77 -9.45 -2.64 -7.80
C VAL A 77 -10.37 -2.96 -8.99
N PRO A 78 -11.69 -3.00 -8.78
CA PRO A 78 -12.63 -3.30 -9.87
C PRO A 78 -12.72 -2.20 -10.92
N ASP A 79 -12.55 -0.93 -10.54
CA ASP A 79 -12.67 0.24 -11.42
C ASP A 79 -11.52 1.20 -11.16
N LEU A 80 -10.45 1.07 -11.94
CA LEU A 80 -9.22 1.84 -11.77
C LEU A 80 -9.44 3.34 -12.00
N ASP A 81 -10.25 3.71 -12.99
CA ASP A 81 -10.51 5.12 -13.30
C ASP A 81 -11.26 5.81 -12.17
N ALA A 82 -12.26 5.14 -11.61
CA ALA A 82 -13.00 5.66 -10.45
C ALA A 82 -12.09 5.82 -9.23
N GLU A 83 -11.22 4.85 -8.97
CA GLU A 83 -10.27 4.91 -7.85
C GLU A 83 -9.25 6.02 -8.04
N HIS A 84 -8.73 6.19 -9.26
CA HIS A 84 -7.79 7.28 -9.54
C HIS A 84 -8.44 8.64 -9.27
N ARG A 85 -9.68 8.85 -9.73
CA ARG A 85 -10.43 10.09 -9.45
C ARG A 85 -10.60 10.29 -7.95
N ARG A 86 -10.97 9.24 -7.22
CA ARG A 86 -11.15 9.30 -5.77
C ARG A 86 -9.84 9.67 -5.06
N PHE A 87 -8.71 9.11 -5.50
CA PHE A 87 -7.39 9.43 -4.94
C PHE A 87 -7.02 10.90 -5.17
N VAL A 88 -7.29 11.43 -6.36
CA VAL A 88 -7.08 12.86 -6.65
C VAL A 88 -7.93 13.73 -5.72
N GLU A 89 -9.21 13.41 -5.59
CA GLU A 89 -10.15 14.15 -4.73
C GLU A 89 -9.75 14.11 -3.25
N ARG A 90 -9.15 13.01 -2.82
CA ARG A 90 -8.69 12.85 -1.44
C ARG A 90 -7.29 13.41 -1.20
N GLY A 91 -6.65 13.99 -2.21
CA GLY A 91 -5.33 14.60 -2.08
C GLY A 91 -4.19 13.60 -1.91
N LEU A 92 -4.35 12.36 -2.39
CA LEU A 92 -3.34 11.31 -2.28
C LEU A 92 -2.25 11.38 -3.36
N ASN A 93 -2.39 12.27 -4.34
CA ASN A 93 -1.42 12.52 -5.40
C ASN A 93 -1.02 11.27 -6.20
N PRO A 94 -1.97 10.55 -6.80
CA PRO A 94 -1.63 9.38 -7.59
C PRO A 94 -0.89 9.78 -8.87
N ASN A 95 0.02 8.92 -9.33
CA ASN A 95 0.63 9.08 -10.64
C ASN A 95 -0.45 8.87 -11.73
N PRO A 96 -0.20 9.33 -12.98
CA PRO A 96 -1.11 9.05 -14.09
C PRO A 96 -1.27 7.56 -14.33
N ILE A 97 -2.46 7.15 -14.79
CA ILE A 97 -2.71 5.77 -15.19
C ILE A 97 -1.84 5.43 -16.39
N LYS A 98 -1.23 4.24 -16.36
CA LYS A 98 -0.41 3.68 -17.44
C LYS A 98 -0.92 2.31 -17.85
N GLU A 99 -0.51 1.89 -19.03
CA GLU A 99 -0.84 0.59 -19.57
C GLU A 99 0.43 -0.17 -19.97
N PHE A 100 0.44 -1.47 -19.68
CA PHE A 100 1.43 -2.40 -20.16
C PHE A 100 0.82 -3.29 -21.24
N GLN A 101 1.46 -3.28 -22.41
CA GLN A 101 1.11 -4.16 -23.52
C GLN A 101 2.13 -5.31 -23.59
N ARG A 102 1.64 -6.49 -23.92
CA ARG A 102 2.50 -7.63 -24.20
C ARG A 102 1.91 -8.42 -25.36
N ASP A 103 2.74 -8.71 -26.37
CA ASP A 103 2.34 -9.46 -27.57
C ASP A 103 1.08 -8.88 -28.23
N GLY A 104 0.98 -7.55 -28.27
CA GLY A 104 -0.14 -6.83 -28.87
C GLY A 104 -1.43 -6.79 -28.03
N ALA A 105 -1.42 -7.31 -26.80
CA ALA A 105 -2.58 -7.33 -25.91
C ALA A 105 -2.30 -6.58 -24.61
N LEU A 106 -3.35 -6.02 -24.02
CA LEU A 106 -3.27 -5.36 -22.71
C LEU A 106 -2.94 -6.39 -21.64
N MET A 107 -1.78 -6.22 -20.97
CA MET A 107 -1.39 -7.03 -19.83
C MET A 107 -1.87 -6.42 -18.52
N ALA A 108 -1.71 -5.11 -18.33
CA ALA A 108 -2.06 -4.42 -17.10
C ALA A 108 -2.39 -2.95 -17.33
N ARG A 109 -3.35 -2.42 -16.57
CA ARG A 109 -3.59 -0.99 -16.36
C ARG A 109 -3.38 -0.68 -14.89
N PHE A 110 -2.64 0.38 -14.59
CA PHE A 110 -2.24 0.65 -13.20
C PHE A 110 -1.86 2.11 -13.00
N PHE A 111 -1.80 2.52 -11.75
CA PHE A 111 -1.11 3.73 -11.33
C PHE A 111 -0.36 3.46 -10.02
N PHE A 112 0.62 4.31 -9.72
CA PHE A 112 1.34 4.27 -8.45
C PHE A 112 0.89 5.40 -7.55
N VAL A 113 0.92 5.15 -6.24
CA VAL A 113 0.77 6.15 -5.19
C VAL A 113 1.83 5.91 -4.14
N GLN A 114 2.23 6.95 -3.41
CA GLN A 114 3.19 6.82 -2.32
C GLN A 114 2.49 7.06 -0.99
N ASP A 115 2.87 6.27 0.02
CA ASP A 115 2.42 6.49 1.37
C ASP A 115 3.19 7.64 2.05
N PRO A 116 2.89 8.01 3.33
CA PRO A 116 3.58 9.12 4.00
C PRO A 116 5.10 8.96 4.14
N ASP A 117 5.61 7.72 4.10
CA ASP A 117 7.06 7.46 4.16
C ASP A 117 7.68 7.27 2.77
N GLY A 118 6.92 7.46 1.69
CA GLY A 118 7.39 7.32 0.32
C GLY A 118 7.36 5.89 -0.22
N TYR A 119 6.82 4.93 0.50
CA TYR A 119 6.65 3.57 -0.03
C TYR A 119 5.64 3.57 -1.16
N LYS A 120 6.03 2.96 -2.28
CA LYS A 120 5.18 2.89 -3.47
C LYS A 120 4.18 1.76 -3.37
N ILE A 121 2.96 2.03 -3.78
CA ILE A 121 1.91 1.03 -3.93
C ILE A 121 1.42 1.10 -5.37
N GLU A 122 1.39 -0.06 -6.03
CA GLU A 122 0.81 -0.21 -7.36
C GLU A 122 -0.66 -0.54 -7.25
N VAL A 123 -1.51 0.28 -7.87
CA VAL A 123 -2.96 0.03 -7.93
C VAL A 123 -3.29 -0.46 -9.33
N LEU A 124 -3.79 -1.69 -9.44
CA LEU A 124 -4.03 -2.39 -10.70
C LEU A 124 -5.52 -2.57 -10.93
N GLN A 125 -5.92 -2.38 -12.19
CA GLN A 125 -7.24 -2.84 -12.64
C GLN A 125 -7.30 -4.37 -12.55
N GLU A 126 -8.39 -4.91 -11.98
CA GLU A 126 -8.65 -6.34 -12.06
C GLU A 126 -8.68 -6.76 -13.52
N HIS A 127 -7.73 -7.58 -13.94
CA HIS A 127 -7.58 -8.02 -15.33
C HIS A 127 -6.55 -9.15 -15.40
N GLY A 128 -6.87 -10.19 -16.16
CA GLY A 128 -5.95 -11.29 -16.38
C GLY A 128 -5.49 -11.95 -15.07
N ARG A 129 -4.17 -12.01 -14.86
CA ARG A 129 -3.60 -12.58 -13.64
C ARG A 129 -3.74 -11.68 -12.41
N TYR A 130 -4.05 -10.40 -12.61
CA TYR A 130 -4.14 -9.42 -11.52
C TYR A 130 -5.56 -9.40 -10.96
N ARG A 131 -5.77 -10.26 -9.95
CA ARG A 131 -7.09 -10.44 -9.32
C ARG A 131 -6.97 -10.63 -7.81
#